data_3a17ae777baa3e062967f9a663bb90ca
#
_entry.id   3a17ae777baa3e062967f9a663bb90ca
#
_cell.length_a   1.000
_cell.length_b   1.000
_cell.length_c   1.000
_cell.angle_alpha   90.00
_cell.angle_beta   90.00
_cell.angle_gamma   90.00
#
_symmetry.space_group_name_H-M   'P 1'
#
loop_
_entity.id
_entity.type
_entity.pdbx_description
1 polymer ?
#
loop_
_entity_poly.entity_id
_entity_poly.type
_entity_poly.pdbx_seq_one_letter_code
_entity_poly.pdbx_strand_id
1 'polypeptide(L)'
;MLVVTYDVDTSDTAGQKRLRKVAKICERYGMRVQNSVFEVILDAAQLAVLKHELEKIIDMAQDSVRFYRLGNSYENRIETMGRRPLVEAGGALIF
;
A
#
# COMPACT_ATOMS: atom_id res chain seq x y z
N MET A 1 -3.87 4.67 -11.06
CA MET A 1 -2.96 4.13 -10.04
C MET A 1 -3.01 4.93 -8.75
N LEU A 2 -2.88 4.24 -7.65
CA LEU A 2 -2.77 4.84 -6.33
C LEU A 2 -1.46 4.42 -5.69
N VAL A 3 -0.90 5.33 -4.92
CA VAL A 3 0.18 4.98 -4.01
C VAL A 3 -0.39 4.98 -2.60
N VAL A 4 -0.24 3.86 -1.91
CA VAL A 4 -0.68 3.71 -0.52
C VAL A 4 0.56 3.74 0.36
N THR A 5 0.58 4.66 1.30
CA THR A 5 1.64 4.72 2.30
C THR A 5 1.04 4.57 3.69
N TYR A 6 1.74 3.92 4.58
CA TYR A 6 1.25 3.78 5.93
C TYR A 6 2.37 3.93 6.94
N ASP A 7 1.99 4.43 8.10
CA ASP A 7 2.87 4.60 9.25
C ASP A 7 2.12 4.02 10.46
N VAL A 8 2.61 2.90 10.96
CA VAL A 8 2.00 2.18 12.08
C VAL A 8 2.96 2.22 13.25
N ASP A 9 2.42 2.59 14.41
CA ASP A 9 3.21 2.60 15.65
C ASP A 9 3.55 1.17 16.05
N THR A 10 4.82 0.82 15.98
CA THR A 10 5.33 -0.51 16.28
C THR A 10 6.05 -0.60 17.61
N SER A 11 5.79 0.33 18.51
CA SER A 11 6.44 0.36 19.82
C SER A 11 6.03 -0.80 20.73
N ASP A 12 4.93 -1.46 20.40
CA ASP A 12 4.48 -2.66 21.13
C ASP A 12 4.14 -3.80 20.18
N THR A 13 3.85 -4.96 20.75
CA THR A 13 3.51 -6.17 19.98
C THR A 13 2.23 -6.00 19.17
N ALA A 14 1.25 -5.30 19.72
CA ALA A 14 -0.01 -5.07 19.01
C ALA A 14 0.21 -4.24 17.75
N GLY A 15 1.04 -3.22 17.81
CA GLY A 15 1.40 -2.40 16.65
C GLY A 15 2.15 -3.20 15.59
N GLN A 16 3.06 -4.08 16.02
CA GLN A 16 3.76 -4.95 15.11
C GLN A 16 2.82 -5.89 14.35
N LYS A 17 1.79 -6.40 15.03
CA LYS A 17 0.75 -7.22 14.40
C LYS A 17 -0.09 -6.41 13.43
N ARG A 18 -0.45 -5.18 13.78
CA ARG A 18 -1.21 -4.30 12.88
C ARG A 18 -0.41 -4.02 11.62
N LEU A 19 0.87 -3.73 11.75
CA LEU A 19 1.74 -3.49 10.60
C LEU A 19 1.74 -4.67 9.62
N ARG A 20 1.87 -5.88 10.14
CA ARG A 20 1.85 -7.08 9.29
C ARG A 20 0.51 -7.27 8.59
N LYS A 21 -0.59 -7.01 9.29
CA LYS A 21 -1.93 -7.13 8.70
C LYS A 21 -2.18 -6.10 7.61
N VAL A 22 -1.74 -4.86 7.83
CA VAL A 22 -1.84 -3.80 6.82
C VAL A 22 -1.08 -4.20 5.57
N ALA A 23 0.15 -4.67 5.72
CA ALA A 23 0.97 -5.11 4.59
C ALA A 23 0.29 -6.26 3.83
N LYS A 24 -0.26 -7.24 4.53
CA LYS A 24 -0.95 -8.36 3.89
C LYS A 24 -2.17 -7.93 3.10
N ILE A 25 -2.93 -6.98 3.62
CA ILE A 25 -4.08 -6.46 2.90
C ILE A 25 -3.63 -5.76 1.62
N CYS A 26 -2.64 -4.87 1.73
CA CYS A 26 -2.14 -4.13 0.56
C CYS A 26 -1.54 -5.06 -0.50
N GLU A 27 -0.89 -6.14 -0.09
CA GLU A 27 -0.31 -7.11 -1.02
C GLU A 27 -1.35 -7.76 -1.94
N ARG A 28 -2.59 -7.85 -1.52
CA ARG A 28 -3.67 -8.40 -2.34
C ARG A 28 -4.07 -7.49 -3.49
N TYR A 29 -3.74 -6.21 -3.40
CA TYR A 29 -4.22 -5.21 -4.36
C TYR A 29 -3.10 -4.62 -5.21
N GLY A 30 -1.86 -4.78 -4.81
CA GLY A 30 -0.79 -4.16 -5.54
C GLY A 30 0.59 -4.67 -5.17
N MET A 31 1.57 -3.87 -5.49
CA MET A 31 2.98 -4.24 -5.35
C MET A 31 3.66 -3.37 -4.31
N ARG A 32 4.37 -4.01 -3.39
CA ARG A 32 5.20 -3.29 -2.43
C ARG A 32 6.44 -2.75 -3.15
N VAL A 33 6.64 -1.46 -3.07
CA VAL A 33 7.81 -0.79 -3.69
C VAL A 33 8.80 -0.32 -2.64
N GLN A 34 8.34 -0.12 -1.41
CA GLN A 34 9.17 0.15 -0.23
C GLN A 34 8.48 -0.46 0.97
N ASN A 35 9.12 -0.44 2.13
CA ASN A 35 8.61 -1.14 3.31
C ASN A 35 7.15 -0.82 3.62
N SER A 36 6.77 0.46 3.55
CA SER A 36 5.42 0.90 3.88
C SER A 36 4.77 1.64 2.72
N VAL A 37 5.17 1.30 1.48
CA VAL A 37 4.66 1.95 0.27
C VAL A 37 4.25 0.89 -0.73
N PHE A 38 3.00 0.97 -1.18
CA PHE A 38 2.45 0.07 -2.20
C PHE A 38 1.92 0.87 -3.38
N GLU A 39 2.13 0.35 -4.56
CA GLU A 39 1.49 0.86 -5.78
C GLU A 39 0.36 -0.09 -6.14
N VAL A 40 -0.84 0.44 -6.25
CA VAL A 40 -2.04 -0.36 -6.49
C VAL A 40 -2.85 0.21 -7.64
N ILE A 41 -3.47 -0.67 -8.41
CA ILE A 41 -4.37 -0.26 -9.48
C ILE A 41 -5.76 -0.77 -9.12
N LEU A 42 -6.66 0.15 -8.79
CA LEU A 42 -7.97 -0.15 -8.26
C LEU A 42 -9.02 0.75 -8.92
N ASP A 43 -10.22 0.21 -9.09
CA ASP A 43 -11.38 1.04 -9.36
C ASP A 43 -11.96 1.60 -8.04
N ALA A 44 -12.99 2.43 -8.15
CA ALA A 44 -13.58 3.08 -6.98
C ALA A 44 -14.18 2.07 -5.99
N ALA A 45 -14.78 1.00 -6.49
CA ALA A 45 -15.37 -0.02 -5.64
C ALA A 45 -14.29 -0.79 -4.87
N GLN A 46 -13.22 -1.16 -5.54
CA GLN A 46 -12.09 -1.85 -4.91
C GLN A 46 -11.42 -0.97 -3.87
N LEU A 47 -11.27 0.32 -4.16
CA LEU A 47 -10.69 1.27 -3.21
C LEU A 47 -11.55 1.37 -1.95
N ALA A 48 -12.86 1.41 -2.10
CA ALA A 48 -13.76 1.44 -0.95
C ALA A 48 -13.60 0.20 -0.07
N VAL A 49 -13.46 -0.97 -0.69
CA VAL A 49 -13.24 -2.22 0.04
C VAL A 49 -11.88 -2.19 0.77
N LEU A 50 -10.84 -1.75 0.09
CA LEU A 50 -9.51 -1.64 0.68
C LEU A 50 -9.52 -0.72 1.90
N LYS A 51 -10.13 0.45 1.77
CA LYS A 51 -10.24 1.40 2.88
C LYS A 51 -10.98 0.81 4.06
N HIS A 52 -12.07 0.10 3.79
CA HIS A 52 -12.87 -0.53 4.83
C HIS A 52 -12.08 -1.61 5.58
N GLU A 53 -11.34 -2.43 4.86
CA GLU A 53 -10.50 -3.44 5.48
C GLU A 53 -9.40 -2.83 6.35
N LEU A 54 -8.73 -1.79 5.85
CA LEU A 54 -7.68 -1.11 6.61
C LEU A 54 -8.23 -0.44 7.85
N GLU A 55 -9.41 0.17 7.75
CA GLU A 55 -10.06 0.86 8.85
C GLU A 55 -10.32 -0.07 10.04
N LYS A 56 -10.61 -1.34 9.77
CA LYS A 56 -10.81 -2.34 10.81
C LYS A 56 -9.54 -2.75 11.53
N ILE A 57 -8.39 -2.55 10.91
CA ILE A 57 -7.11 -3.04 11.42
C ILE A 57 -6.34 -1.95 12.15
N ILE A 58 -6.28 -0.75 11.56
CA ILE A 58 -5.44 0.32 12.10
C ILE A 58 -6.03 0.91 13.37
N ASP A 59 -5.15 1.49 14.18
CA ASP A 59 -5.54 2.29 15.33
C ASP A 59 -5.54 3.75 14.90
N MET A 60 -6.72 4.35 14.82
CA MET A 60 -6.88 5.71 14.31
C MET A 60 -6.14 6.76 15.14
N ALA A 61 -5.78 6.44 16.38
CA ALA A 61 -5.05 7.37 17.24
C ALA A 61 -3.54 7.27 17.08
N GLN A 62 -3.04 6.13 16.61
CA GLN A 62 -1.60 5.86 16.56
C GLN A 62 -1.06 5.64 15.17
N ASP A 63 -1.91 5.22 14.25
CA ASP A 63 -1.51 4.82 12.90
C ASP A 63 -2.06 5.78 11.87
N SER A 64 -1.43 5.82 10.70
CA SER A 64 -1.95 6.58 9.57
C SER A 64 -1.77 5.82 8.27
N VAL A 65 -2.70 6.04 7.34
CA VAL A 65 -2.61 5.52 5.98
C VAL A 65 -2.96 6.65 5.03
N ARG A 66 -2.15 6.82 3.99
CA ARG A 66 -2.38 7.85 2.98
C ARG A 66 -2.55 7.22 1.61
N PHE A 67 -3.41 7.82 0.82
CA PHE A 67 -3.69 7.41 -0.54
C PHE A 67 -3.38 8.57 -1.48
N TYR A 68 -2.40 8.37 -2.38
CA TYR A 68 -2.05 9.37 -3.37
C TYR A 68 -2.55 8.91 -4.73
N ARG A 69 -3.40 9.70 -5.35
CA ARG A 69 -3.97 9.38 -6.66
C ARG A 69 -3.07 9.93 -7.75
N LEU A 70 -2.57 9.07 -8.61
CA LEU A 70 -1.71 9.46 -9.73
C LEU A 70 -2.46 9.57 -11.05
N GLY A 71 -3.71 9.12 -11.09
CA GLY A 71 -4.48 9.13 -12.31
C GLY A 71 -4.09 8.05 -13.28
N ASN A 72 -4.60 8.15 -14.51
CA ASN A 72 -4.37 7.13 -15.53
C ASN A 72 -3.01 7.28 -16.22
N SER A 73 -2.42 8.47 -16.19
CA SER A 73 -1.13 8.75 -16.82
C SER A 73 0.01 8.65 -15.83
N TYR A 74 -0.05 7.68 -14.94
CA TYR A 74 0.90 7.55 -13.85
C TYR A 74 2.32 7.22 -14.31
N GLU A 75 2.49 6.65 -15.49
CA GLU A 75 3.80 6.27 -16.02
C GLU A 75 4.75 7.46 -16.10
N ASN A 76 4.21 8.64 -16.40
CA ASN A 76 4.99 9.86 -16.50
C ASN A 76 5.19 10.54 -15.14
N ARG A 77 4.62 9.99 -14.08
CA ARG A 77 4.64 10.60 -12.75
C ARG A 77 5.47 9.82 -11.75
N ILE A 78 6.04 8.69 -12.19
CA ILE A 78 6.87 7.84 -11.34
C ILE A 78 8.26 7.77 -11.95
N GLU A 79 9.24 8.17 -11.18
CA GLU A 79 10.64 8.04 -11.55
C GLU A 79 11.32 7.20 -10.48
N THR A 80 12.16 6.28 -10.92
CA THR A 80 12.83 5.36 -10.02
C THR A 80 14.34 5.44 -10.20
N MET A 81 15.04 5.54 -9.10
CA MET A 81 16.49 5.44 -9.06
C MET A 81 16.87 4.30 -8.12
N GLY A 82 17.91 3.58 -8.48
CA GLY A 82 18.40 2.50 -7.64
C GLY A 82 17.71 1.19 -7.89
N ARG A 83 17.53 0.40 -6.82
CA ARG A 83 16.98 -0.95 -6.93
C ARG A 83 15.50 -0.94 -7.24
N ARG A 84 15.10 -1.81 -8.17
CA ARG A 84 13.69 -2.04 -8.46
C ARG A 84 13.17 -3.21 -7.62
N PRO A 85 11.87 -3.23 -7.33
CA PRO A 85 11.26 -4.40 -6.71
C PRO A 85 11.50 -5.65 -7.56
N LEU A 86 11.76 -6.76 -6.90
CA LEU A 86 12.04 -8.03 -7.57
C LEU A 86 10.78 -8.86 -7.80
N VAL A 87 9.76 -8.66 -7.00
CA VAL A 87 8.53 -9.44 -7.04
C VAL A 87 7.36 -8.51 -7.22
N GLU A 88 6.45 -8.90 -8.09
CA GLU A 88 5.28 -8.12 -8.42
C GLU A 88 4.02 -8.84 -8.00
N ALA A 89 3.07 -8.07 -7.47
CA ALA A 89 1.76 -8.60 -7.18
C ALA A 89 1.08 -9.04 -8.46
N GLY A 90 0.38 -10.16 -8.41
CA GLY A 90 -0.34 -10.68 -9.55
C GLY A 90 0.54 -11.35 -10.60
N GLY A 91 1.83 -11.46 -10.36
CA GLY A 91 2.75 -12.15 -11.26
C GLY A 91 3.01 -11.45 -12.57
N ALA A 92 2.55 -10.25 -12.76
CA ALA A 92 2.83 -9.48 -13.94
C ALA A 92 4.14 -8.73 -13.80
N LEU A 93 4.96 -8.76 -14.82
CA LEU A 93 6.21 -8.01 -14.78
C LEU A 93 5.93 -6.56 -15.17
N ILE A 94 6.32 -5.66 -14.29
CA ILE A 94 5.97 -4.26 -14.45
C ILE A 94 7.15 -3.42 -14.89
N PHE A 95 8.33 -3.82 -14.51
CA PHE A 95 9.53 -3.00 -14.76
C PHE A 95 10.43 -3.58 -15.83
#